data_89ca1426f9da64bb5286c5372069cc62
#
_entry.id   89ca1426f9da64bb5286c5372069cc62
#
_cell.length_a   1.000
_cell.length_b   1.000
_cell.length_c   1.000
_cell.angle_alpha   90.00
_cell.angle_beta   90.00
_cell.angle_gamma   90.00
#
_symmetry.space_group_name_H-M   'P 1'
#
loop_
_entity.id
_entity.type
_entity.pdbx_description
1 polymer ?
#
loop_
_entity_poly.entity_id
_entity_poly.type
_entity_poly.pdbx_seq_one_letter_code
_entity_poly.pdbx_strand_id
1 'polypeptide(L)'
;MDDGLQNPTFYKDIPLLIINGRYGLGNGLLFPAGPLRETFNQAKEKTKRVVIVDKDKHGIKDLCHSTNKKYLFGENRINLIEDFYKYKFVAFAGLGLPQKFFDTLEECNILVVKKIPFEDHHLYTENDIVHLRQLTDGGKYK
;
A
#
# COMPACT_ATOMS: atom_id res chain seq x y z
N MET A 1 5.62 4.03 14.94
CA MET A 1 6.17 5.12 14.11
C MET A 1 6.31 4.59 12.71
N ASP A 2 5.72 5.25 11.76
CA ASP A 2 5.86 4.98 10.32
C ASP A 2 7.01 5.81 9.74
N ASP A 3 7.66 5.29 8.70
CA ASP A 3 8.78 5.92 7.97
C ASP A 3 9.94 6.42 8.88
N GLY A 4 10.14 5.72 9.99
CA GLY A 4 11.08 6.14 11.05
C GLY A 4 12.49 5.57 10.96
N LEU A 5 12.80 4.70 9.96
CA LEU A 5 14.06 3.98 9.95
C LEU A 5 15.27 4.91 9.82
N GLN A 6 15.18 5.93 8.98
CA GLN A 6 16.23 6.92 8.72
C GLN A 6 16.33 8.02 9.78
N ASN A 7 15.36 8.13 10.69
CA ASN A 7 15.38 9.15 11.72
C ASN A 7 16.27 8.74 12.91
N PRO A 8 17.40 9.41 13.18
CA PRO A 8 18.32 9.06 14.25
C PRO A 8 17.88 9.56 15.63
N THR A 9 16.85 10.43 15.71
CA THR A 9 16.48 11.11 16.96
C THR A 9 15.75 10.21 17.96
N PHE A 10 15.31 9.02 17.52
CA PHE A 10 14.58 8.08 18.36
C PHE A 10 15.34 6.76 18.51
N TYR A 11 15.43 6.28 19.72
CA TYR A 11 15.83 4.91 19.98
C TYR A 11 14.74 3.96 19.48
N LYS A 12 15.12 2.88 18.80
CA LYS A 12 14.22 1.89 18.23
C LYS A 12 14.52 0.52 18.81
N ASP A 13 13.64 0.02 19.67
CA ASP A 13 13.82 -1.30 20.31
C ASP A 13 13.73 -2.44 19.28
N ILE A 14 12.75 -2.36 18.39
CA ILE A 14 12.48 -3.38 17.37
C ILE A 14 12.21 -2.69 16.02
N PRO A 15 13.25 -2.22 15.33
CA PRO A 15 13.07 -1.67 13.99
C PRO A 15 12.75 -2.80 13.00
N LEU A 16 11.69 -2.58 12.21
CA LEU A 16 11.22 -3.49 11.17
C LEU A 16 11.36 -2.82 9.80
N LEU A 17 11.84 -3.56 8.80
CA LEU A 17 11.79 -3.15 7.41
C LEU A 17 10.58 -3.80 6.75
N ILE A 18 9.61 -2.98 6.33
CA ILE A 18 8.40 -3.47 5.66
C ILE A 18 8.62 -3.35 4.15
N ILE A 19 8.45 -4.46 3.43
CA ILE A 19 8.56 -4.51 1.97
C ILE A 19 7.28 -5.11 1.42
N ASN A 20 6.63 -4.41 0.48
CA ASN A 20 5.50 -4.97 -0.23
C ASN A 20 6.00 -6.00 -1.25
N GLY A 21 5.61 -7.26 -1.09
CA GLY A 21 6.06 -8.38 -1.94
C GLY A 21 5.63 -8.26 -3.40
N ARG A 22 4.58 -7.49 -3.72
CA ARG A 22 4.11 -7.27 -5.10
C ARG A 22 5.01 -6.30 -5.87
N TYR A 23 5.67 -5.37 -5.19
CA TYR A 23 6.51 -4.34 -5.80
C TYR A 23 7.99 -4.52 -5.54
N GLY A 24 8.34 -5.26 -4.47
CA GLY A 24 9.72 -5.52 -4.08
C GLY A 24 10.49 -4.24 -3.76
N LEU A 25 11.68 -4.15 -4.33
CA LEU A 25 12.56 -2.99 -4.20
C LEU A 25 12.48 -2.05 -5.43
N GLY A 26 11.44 -2.21 -6.26
CA GLY A 26 11.32 -1.46 -7.51
C GLY A 26 12.45 -1.82 -8.48
N ASN A 27 13.10 -0.82 -9.07
CA ASN A 27 14.27 -1.00 -9.92
C ASN A 27 15.59 -1.21 -9.14
N GLY A 28 15.54 -1.23 -7.80
CA GLY A 28 16.69 -1.41 -6.92
C GLY A 28 17.60 -0.18 -6.79
N LEU A 29 17.26 0.94 -7.42
CA LEU A 29 18.08 2.16 -7.42
C LEU A 29 17.63 3.12 -6.31
N LEU A 30 18.59 3.97 -5.90
CA LEU A 30 18.33 5.04 -4.95
C LEU A 30 17.67 6.24 -5.61
N PHE A 31 16.90 7.00 -4.84
CA PHE A 31 16.37 8.29 -5.28
C PHE A 31 17.52 9.23 -5.76
N PRO A 32 17.36 9.98 -6.88
CA PRO A 32 16.15 10.12 -7.70
C PRO A 32 16.00 9.07 -8.82
N ALA A 33 16.98 8.19 -9.04
CA ALA A 33 16.97 7.20 -10.14
C ALA A 33 16.01 6.01 -9.85
N GLY A 34 15.59 5.82 -8.61
CA GLY A 34 14.66 4.79 -8.17
C GLY A 34 13.94 5.14 -6.87
N PRO A 35 13.12 4.23 -6.36
CA PRO A 35 12.25 4.52 -5.23
C PRO A 35 12.94 4.41 -3.86
N LEU A 36 14.17 3.91 -3.80
CA LEU A 36 14.83 3.61 -2.55
C LEU A 36 15.49 4.84 -1.92
N ARG A 37 15.30 5.02 -0.61
CA ARG A 37 16.05 6.03 0.18
C ARG A 37 17.42 5.54 0.59
N GLU A 38 17.57 4.23 0.75
CA GLU A 38 18.82 3.53 1.06
C GLU A 38 18.79 2.12 0.46
N THR A 39 19.96 1.52 0.30
CA THR A 39 20.05 0.16 -0.24
C THR A 39 19.45 -0.86 0.74
N PHE A 40 18.99 -2.01 0.22
CA PHE A 40 18.53 -3.09 1.08
C PHE A 40 19.58 -3.50 2.12
N ASN A 41 20.86 -3.53 1.73
CA ASN A 41 21.95 -3.87 2.65
C ASN A 41 22.07 -2.87 3.80
N GLN A 42 21.96 -1.57 3.53
CA GLN A 42 21.97 -0.54 4.58
C GLN A 42 20.73 -0.64 5.50
N ALA A 43 19.56 -0.83 4.91
CA ALA A 43 18.31 -0.96 5.66
C ALA A 43 18.30 -2.22 6.54
N LYS A 44 18.77 -3.38 6.03
CA LYS A 44 18.81 -4.61 6.80
C LYS A 44 19.72 -4.55 8.03
N GLU A 45 20.84 -3.80 7.97
CA GLU A 45 21.74 -3.62 9.11
C GLU A 45 21.07 -2.89 10.28
N LYS A 46 20.20 -1.92 9.96
CA LYS A 46 19.48 -1.10 10.93
C LYS A 46 18.23 -1.79 11.51
N THR A 47 17.80 -2.91 10.94
CA THR A 47 16.53 -3.56 11.31
C THR A 47 16.72 -4.92 11.96
N LYS A 48 15.80 -5.30 12.83
CA LYS A 48 15.81 -6.66 13.42
C LYS A 48 15.24 -7.71 12.48
N ARG A 49 14.18 -7.35 11.73
CA ARG A 49 13.51 -8.26 10.80
C ARG A 49 13.02 -7.52 9.57
N VAL A 50 12.83 -8.28 8.51
CA VAL A 50 12.07 -7.85 7.33
C VAL A 50 10.64 -8.39 7.45
N VAL A 51 9.63 -7.58 7.14
CA VAL A 51 8.24 -8.02 7.00
C VAL A 51 7.87 -7.91 5.53
N ILE A 52 7.58 -9.05 4.90
CA ILE A 52 7.15 -9.12 3.51
C ILE A 52 5.63 -9.11 3.53
N VAL A 53 5.02 -8.03 3.06
CA VAL A 53 3.56 -7.88 3.02
C VAL A 53 3.05 -8.28 1.65
N ASP A 54 1.98 -9.06 1.61
CA ASP A 54 1.40 -9.66 0.42
C ASP A 54 2.31 -10.71 -0.26
N LYS A 55 1.88 -11.21 -1.42
CA LYS A 55 2.58 -12.26 -2.17
C LYS A 55 3.96 -11.76 -2.67
N ASP A 56 5.01 -12.46 -2.31
CA ASP A 56 6.37 -12.16 -2.78
C ASP A 56 6.52 -12.53 -4.26
N LYS A 57 6.48 -11.54 -5.13
CA LYS A 57 6.66 -11.68 -6.59
C LYS A 57 8.09 -11.36 -7.05
N HIS A 58 8.93 -10.85 -6.16
CA HIS A 58 10.26 -10.32 -6.49
C HIS A 58 11.40 -11.02 -5.76
N GLY A 59 11.12 -12.15 -5.09
CA GLY A 59 12.17 -12.95 -4.43
C GLY A 59 12.79 -12.26 -3.20
N ILE A 60 12.04 -11.43 -2.49
CA ILE A 60 12.52 -10.78 -1.25
C ILE A 60 12.88 -11.82 -0.19
N LYS A 61 12.14 -12.93 -0.14
CA LYS A 61 12.45 -14.08 0.69
C LYS A 61 13.87 -14.62 0.40
N ASP A 62 14.20 -14.83 -0.88
CA ASP A 62 15.49 -15.36 -1.28
C ASP A 62 16.61 -14.36 -1.00
N LEU A 63 16.33 -13.06 -1.19
CA LEU A 63 17.24 -11.98 -0.81
C LEU A 63 17.50 -11.98 0.70
N CYS A 64 16.47 -12.20 1.53
CA CYS A 64 16.65 -12.35 2.98
C CYS A 64 17.50 -13.58 3.33
N HIS A 65 17.26 -14.72 2.69
CA HIS A 65 18.06 -15.93 2.89
C HIS A 65 19.52 -15.73 2.53
N SER A 66 19.81 -15.20 1.34
CA SER A 66 21.18 -14.96 0.86
C SER A 66 21.97 -13.99 1.75
N THR A 67 21.27 -13.12 2.46
CA THR A 67 21.87 -12.13 3.38
C THR A 67 21.74 -12.51 4.86
N ASN A 68 21.32 -13.73 5.17
CA ASN A 68 21.06 -14.24 6.53
C ASN A 68 20.16 -13.32 7.38
N LYS A 69 19.16 -12.69 6.74
CA LYS A 69 18.21 -11.81 7.42
C LYS A 69 16.91 -12.55 7.74
N LYS A 70 16.50 -12.50 9.00
CA LYS A 70 15.21 -13.07 9.42
C LYS A 70 14.06 -12.23 8.87
N TYR A 71 13.02 -12.90 8.36
CA TYR A 71 11.83 -12.27 7.82
C TYR A 71 10.55 -12.90 8.37
N LEU A 72 9.45 -12.19 8.18
CA LEU A 72 8.08 -12.60 8.50
C LEU A 72 7.22 -12.29 7.29
N PHE A 73 6.17 -13.06 7.09
CA PHE A 73 5.10 -12.70 6.16
C PHE A 73 4.01 -11.93 6.89
N GLY A 74 3.54 -10.87 6.26
CA GLY A 74 2.36 -10.11 6.66
C GLY A 74 1.32 -10.15 5.55
N GLU A 75 0.08 -10.03 5.90
CA GLU A 75 -1.04 -9.99 4.98
C GLU A 75 -1.90 -8.77 5.29
N ASN A 76 -2.22 -7.99 4.27
CA ASN A 76 -3.20 -6.92 4.42
C ASN A 76 -4.59 -7.54 4.44
N ARG A 77 -5.29 -7.41 5.56
CA ARG A 77 -6.70 -7.83 5.67
C ARG A 77 -7.57 -6.61 5.83
N ILE A 78 -8.58 -6.51 4.98
CA ILE A 78 -9.62 -5.51 5.14
C ILE A 78 -10.68 -6.09 6.07
N ASN A 79 -10.93 -5.43 7.19
CA ASN A 79 -12.05 -5.76 8.06
C ASN A 79 -13.31 -5.15 7.44
N LEU A 80 -13.97 -5.91 6.57
CA LEU A 80 -15.25 -5.51 6.00
C LEU A 80 -16.36 -5.74 7.02
N ILE A 81 -17.23 -4.77 7.13
CA ILE A 81 -18.52 -4.95 7.82
C ILE A 81 -19.36 -5.87 6.91
N GLU A 82 -20.07 -6.81 7.48
CA GLU A 82 -20.83 -7.86 6.76
C GLU A 82 -21.76 -7.34 5.65
N ASP A 83 -22.22 -6.10 5.78
CA ASP A 83 -23.14 -5.48 4.81
C ASP A 83 -22.49 -4.98 3.52
N PHE A 84 -21.15 -4.92 3.42
CA PHE A 84 -20.49 -4.40 2.22
C PHE A 84 -20.84 -5.17 0.95
N TYR A 85 -21.01 -6.48 1.05
CA TYR A 85 -21.34 -7.33 -0.11
C TYR A 85 -22.76 -7.14 -0.66
N LYS A 86 -23.62 -6.43 0.08
CA LYS A 86 -25.01 -6.15 -0.35
C LYS A 86 -25.12 -4.92 -1.26
N TYR A 87 -24.07 -4.12 -1.35
CA TYR A 87 -24.09 -2.84 -2.06
C TYR A 87 -23.18 -2.86 -3.29
N LYS A 88 -23.49 -1.97 -4.21
CA LYS A 88 -22.62 -1.61 -5.32
C LYS A 88 -21.96 -0.27 -4.97
N PHE A 89 -20.69 -0.15 -5.26
CA PHE A 89 -19.90 1.01 -4.85
C PHE A 89 -19.38 1.81 -6.05
N VAL A 90 -19.32 3.12 -5.86
CA VAL A 90 -18.48 4.02 -6.63
C VAL A 90 -17.21 4.25 -5.80
N ALA A 91 -16.06 3.79 -6.29
CA ALA A 91 -14.80 3.93 -5.58
C ALA A 91 -13.99 5.10 -6.14
N PHE A 92 -13.42 5.92 -5.28
CA PHE A 92 -12.54 7.01 -5.69
C PHE A 92 -11.30 7.08 -4.79
N ALA A 93 -10.18 7.55 -5.34
CA ALA A 93 -8.93 7.65 -4.60
C ALA A 93 -8.02 8.75 -5.16
N GLY A 94 -7.51 9.60 -4.26
CA GLY A 94 -6.43 10.57 -4.52
C GLY A 94 -5.10 10.04 -3.96
N LEU A 95 -4.59 8.98 -4.57
CA LEU A 95 -3.37 8.27 -4.16
C LEU A 95 -2.38 8.25 -5.33
N GLY A 96 -1.08 8.25 -5.06
CA GLY A 96 -0.04 8.13 -6.08
C GLY A 96 -0.15 6.87 -6.95
N LEU A 97 -0.75 5.80 -6.43
CA LEU A 97 -1.07 4.55 -7.15
C LEU A 97 -2.52 4.14 -6.87
N PRO A 98 -3.52 4.83 -7.45
CA PRO A 98 -4.93 4.57 -7.18
C PRO A 98 -5.38 3.18 -7.64
N GLN A 99 -4.73 2.62 -8.66
CA GLN A 99 -5.03 1.28 -9.16
C GLN A 99 -4.86 0.21 -8.06
N LYS A 100 -3.84 0.35 -7.20
CA LYS A 100 -3.63 -0.57 -6.07
C LYS A 100 -4.84 -0.64 -5.14
N PHE A 101 -5.46 0.49 -4.86
CA PHE A 101 -6.67 0.56 -4.04
C PHE A 101 -7.84 -0.15 -4.73
N PHE A 102 -8.05 0.11 -6.01
CA PHE A 102 -9.12 -0.53 -6.78
C PHE A 102 -8.94 -2.04 -6.89
N ASP A 103 -7.70 -2.50 -7.15
CA ASP A 103 -7.39 -3.94 -7.20
C ASP A 103 -7.67 -4.61 -5.85
N THR A 104 -7.37 -3.94 -4.74
CA THR A 104 -7.65 -4.44 -3.40
C THR A 104 -9.15 -4.62 -3.16
N LEU A 105 -10.00 -3.67 -3.62
CA LEU A 105 -11.45 -3.80 -3.52
C LEU A 105 -11.97 -5.00 -4.32
N GLU A 106 -11.44 -5.22 -5.53
CA GLU A 106 -11.81 -6.36 -6.37
C GLU A 106 -11.37 -7.70 -5.74
N GLU A 107 -10.15 -7.76 -5.20
CA GLU A 107 -9.65 -8.95 -4.48
C GLU A 107 -10.51 -9.29 -3.25
N CYS A 108 -11.14 -8.30 -2.63
CA CYS A 108 -12.10 -8.48 -1.56
C CYS A 108 -13.51 -8.80 -2.04
N ASN A 109 -13.72 -9.02 -3.34
CA ASN A 109 -15.04 -9.25 -3.97
C ASN A 109 -16.05 -8.11 -3.72
N ILE A 110 -15.58 -6.88 -3.56
CA ILE A 110 -16.43 -5.71 -3.46
C ILE A 110 -16.87 -5.30 -4.87
N LEU A 111 -18.17 -5.19 -5.07
CA LEU A 111 -18.72 -4.82 -6.38
C LEU A 111 -18.57 -3.32 -6.63
N VAL A 112 -17.49 -2.94 -7.30
CA VAL A 112 -17.22 -1.57 -7.72
C VAL A 112 -17.76 -1.34 -9.13
N VAL A 113 -18.77 -0.48 -9.27
CA VAL A 113 -19.40 -0.16 -10.56
C VAL A 113 -18.68 0.96 -11.30
N LYS A 114 -17.97 1.83 -10.58
CA LYS A 114 -17.18 2.90 -11.17
C LYS A 114 -15.94 3.19 -10.31
N LYS A 115 -14.80 3.37 -10.98
CA LYS A 115 -13.51 3.73 -10.38
C LYS A 115 -13.13 5.15 -10.84
N ILE A 116 -12.81 6.03 -9.91
CA ILE A 116 -12.49 7.42 -10.18
C ILE A 116 -11.14 7.74 -9.54
N PRO A 117 -10.04 7.72 -10.32
CA PRO A 117 -8.75 8.18 -9.84
C PRO A 117 -8.73 9.71 -9.79
N PHE A 118 -8.22 10.25 -8.70
CA PHE A 118 -7.80 11.64 -8.56
C PHE A 118 -6.28 11.71 -8.49
N GLU A 119 -5.74 12.91 -8.65
CA GLU A 119 -4.31 13.15 -8.46
C GLU A 119 -3.87 12.82 -7.02
N ASP A 120 -2.57 12.54 -6.85
CA ASP A 120 -2.01 12.25 -5.53
C ASP A 120 -2.20 13.42 -4.56
N HIS A 121 -2.67 13.13 -3.35
CA HIS A 121 -3.02 14.14 -2.34
C HIS A 121 -4.07 15.18 -2.80
N HIS A 122 -4.97 14.78 -3.71
CA HIS A 122 -6.03 15.65 -4.23
C HIS A 122 -6.85 16.29 -3.10
N LEU A 123 -7.00 17.62 -3.15
CA LEU A 123 -7.86 18.38 -2.25
C LEU A 123 -9.28 18.38 -2.80
N TYR A 124 -10.16 17.58 -2.21
CA TYR A 124 -11.55 17.45 -2.67
C TYR A 124 -12.32 18.76 -2.52
N THR A 125 -12.88 19.23 -3.63
CA THR A 125 -13.71 20.42 -3.71
C THR A 125 -15.19 20.09 -3.58
N GLU A 126 -16.04 21.11 -3.36
CA GLU A 126 -17.48 20.92 -3.37
C GLU A 126 -18.00 20.38 -4.71
N ASN A 127 -17.38 20.79 -5.82
CA ASN A 127 -17.72 20.29 -7.15
C ASN A 127 -17.41 18.78 -7.29
N ASP A 128 -16.29 18.31 -6.73
CA ASP A 128 -15.97 16.89 -6.71
C ASP A 128 -17.03 16.11 -5.93
N ILE A 129 -17.43 16.61 -4.78
CA ILE A 129 -18.46 15.98 -3.94
C ILE A 129 -19.80 15.93 -4.67
N VAL A 130 -20.21 17.02 -5.33
CA VAL A 130 -21.43 17.05 -6.14
C VAL A 130 -21.36 16.03 -7.27
N HIS A 131 -20.22 15.97 -7.99
CA HIS A 131 -20.00 15.00 -9.05
C HIS A 131 -20.08 13.57 -8.54
N LEU A 132 -19.39 13.25 -7.45
CA LEU A 132 -19.41 11.91 -6.83
C LEU A 132 -20.82 11.51 -6.41
N ARG A 133 -21.60 12.43 -5.82
CA ARG A 133 -23.01 12.19 -5.46
C ARG A 133 -23.89 11.90 -6.67
N GLN A 134 -23.69 12.60 -7.78
CA GLN A 134 -24.43 12.32 -9.02
C GLN A 134 -24.14 10.91 -9.54
N LEU A 135 -22.90 10.43 -9.39
CA LEU A 135 -22.51 9.10 -9.82
C LEU A 135 -23.09 7.97 -8.95
N THR A 136 -23.54 8.27 -7.75
CA THR A 136 -24.24 7.29 -6.91
C THR A 136 -25.72 7.09 -7.30
N ASP A 137 -26.16 7.75 -8.37
CA ASP A 137 -27.52 7.58 -8.96
C ASP A 137 -28.64 7.70 -7.90
N GLY A 138 -28.61 8.81 -7.15
CA GLY A 138 -29.60 9.10 -6.11
C GLY A 138 -29.61 8.13 -4.92
N GLY A 139 -28.50 7.43 -4.68
CA GLY A 139 -28.37 6.46 -3.56
C GLY A 139 -28.49 5.00 -3.97
N LYS A 140 -28.59 4.68 -5.26
CA LYS A 140 -28.56 3.32 -5.80
C LYS A 140 -27.20 2.64 -5.57
N TYR A 141 -26.13 3.42 -5.54
CA TYR A 141 -24.78 3.00 -5.22
C TYR A 141 -24.30 3.66 -3.92
N LYS A 142 -23.33 3.07 -3.25
CA LYS A 142 -22.67 3.62 -2.06
C LYS A 142 -21.29 4.17 -2.40
#